data_15ee6244f41f1db13911131d35c7c57b
#
_entry.id   15ee6244f41f1db13911131d35c7c57b
#
_cell.length_a   1.000
_cell.length_b   1.000
_cell.length_c   1.000
_cell.angle_alpha   90.00
_cell.angle_beta   90.00
_cell.angle_gamma   90.00
#
_symmetry.space_group_name_H-M   'P 1'
#
loop_
_entity.id
_entity.type
_entity.pdbx_description
1 polymer ?
#
loop_
_entity_poly.entity_id
_entity_poly.type
_entity_poly.pdbx_seq_one_letter_code
_entity_poly.pdbx_strand_id
1 'polypeptide(L)'
;MKKITRRSFITVCGAAAAAMALTACGGAASSTVASSAAESTSSSAAAETAAGTLSGNVATGGSTSMKNVIAALTEGFAEVEPGVTVSYDPTGSGAGITGATDKTLDIGLSSRALKEEETSSGLKGTTIALDGIAVIVNADSQVADLTVDQIAKIFTGEITNWSEVGGNDAEVVFMGREAGSGTRDGFESITGTKDSCKLDQE
;
A
#
# COMPACT_ATOMS: atom_id res chain seq x y z
N MET A 1 -17.38 19.45 -7.28
CA MET A 1 -17.10 18.16 -6.59
C MET A 1 -17.81 18.17 -5.24
N LYS A 2 -18.71 17.21 -4.97
CA LYS A 2 -19.46 17.16 -3.70
C LYS A 2 -18.57 16.52 -2.63
N LYS A 3 -18.34 17.21 -1.53
CA LYS A 3 -17.59 16.71 -0.37
C LYS A 3 -18.42 15.63 0.32
N ILE A 4 -17.89 14.43 0.44
CA ILE A 4 -18.50 13.32 1.17
C ILE A 4 -18.04 13.42 2.62
N THR A 5 -18.98 13.72 3.53
CA THR A 5 -18.72 13.85 4.97
C THR A 5 -18.85 12.48 5.63
N ARG A 6 -18.03 12.18 6.65
CA ARG A 6 -18.02 10.91 7.41
C ARG A 6 -19.38 10.41 7.92
N ARG A 7 -20.37 11.29 8.03
CA ARG A 7 -21.75 10.95 8.45
C ARG A 7 -22.61 10.29 7.37
N SER A 8 -22.23 10.37 6.08
CA SER A 8 -23.01 9.77 5.00
C SER A 8 -22.70 8.29 4.77
N PHE A 9 -21.62 7.76 5.39
CA PHE A 9 -21.22 6.36 5.22
C PHE A 9 -22.03 5.36 6.07
N ILE A 10 -22.64 5.83 7.16
CA ILE A 10 -23.35 4.95 8.13
C ILE A 10 -24.81 4.69 7.72
N THR A 11 -25.38 5.49 6.81
CA THR A 11 -26.82 5.40 6.47
C THR A 11 -27.12 4.48 5.28
N VAL A 12 -26.10 3.96 4.58
CA VAL A 12 -26.29 3.12 3.36
C VAL A 12 -26.23 1.60 3.67
N CYS A 13 -25.77 1.19 4.84
CA CYS A 13 -25.68 -0.25 5.21
C CYS A 13 -26.89 -0.81 5.97
N GLY A 14 -28.00 -0.10 6.05
CA GLY A 14 -29.15 -0.45 6.93
C GLY A 14 -30.46 -0.88 6.25
N ALA A 15 -30.47 -1.23 4.96
CA ALA A 15 -31.74 -1.58 4.31
C ALA A 15 -31.58 -2.68 3.25
N ALA A 16 -31.30 -3.91 3.67
CA ALA A 16 -31.51 -5.10 2.84
C ALA A 16 -31.60 -6.35 3.71
N ALA A 17 -32.69 -6.48 4.47
CA ALA A 17 -33.10 -7.76 5.02
C ALA A 17 -34.62 -7.74 5.21
N ALA A 18 -35.34 -8.38 4.31
CA ALA A 18 -36.59 -9.11 4.55
C ALA A 18 -37.40 -9.23 3.25
N ALA A 19 -37.38 -10.40 2.63
CA ALA A 19 -38.58 -11.03 2.05
C ALA A 19 -38.23 -12.45 1.60
N MET A 20 -38.38 -13.39 2.52
CA MET A 20 -38.66 -14.80 2.19
C MET A 20 -40.17 -14.96 2.17
N ALA A 21 -40.73 -15.44 1.09
CA ALA A 21 -41.99 -16.13 1.11
C ALA A 21 -42.09 -17.12 -0.04
N LEU A 22 -42.30 -18.36 0.33
CA LEU A 22 -42.63 -19.55 -0.43
C LEU A 22 -43.74 -19.34 -1.46
N THR A 23 -43.68 -20.05 -2.59
CA THR A 23 -44.78 -20.94 -2.98
C THR A 23 -44.31 -21.98 -3.99
N ALA A 24 -44.80 -23.18 -3.79
CA ALA A 24 -44.56 -24.38 -4.57
C ALA A 24 -45.59 -24.58 -5.67
N CYS A 25 -45.29 -25.50 -6.57
CA CYS A 25 -46.17 -26.31 -7.45
C CYS A 25 -46.66 -25.82 -8.80
N GLY A 26 -46.21 -26.56 -9.83
CA GLY A 26 -47.17 -27.18 -10.76
C GLY A 26 -47.09 -26.80 -12.20
N GLY A 27 -46.64 -27.71 -13.08
CA GLY A 27 -47.32 -28.01 -14.35
C GLY A 27 -46.75 -27.46 -15.64
N ALA A 28 -46.04 -28.32 -16.33
CA ALA A 28 -46.08 -28.69 -17.77
C ALA A 28 -46.26 -27.69 -18.93
N ALA A 29 -45.33 -27.88 -19.86
CA ALA A 29 -45.47 -27.91 -21.33
C ALA A 29 -45.20 -26.65 -22.17
N SER A 30 -44.14 -26.78 -22.91
CA SER A 30 -43.98 -26.61 -24.39
C SER A 30 -43.66 -25.27 -25.00
N SER A 31 -42.56 -25.35 -25.74
CA SER A 31 -42.21 -24.79 -27.06
C SER A 31 -41.58 -23.39 -27.17
N THR A 32 -40.28 -23.50 -27.52
CA THR A 32 -39.54 -22.79 -28.60
C THR A 32 -39.60 -21.27 -28.67
N VAL A 33 -38.49 -20.63 -28.63
CA VAL A 33 -37.58 -20.19 -29.70
C VAL A 33 -36.36 -19.44 -29.13
N ALA A 34 -35.24 -19.59 -29.84
CA ALA A 34 -33.95 -19.08 -29.57
C ALA A 34 -33.87 -17.55 -29.55
N SER A 35 -33.08 -17.01 -28.65
CA SER A 35 -32.24 -15.86 -28.93
C SER A 35 -31.04 -15.81 -27.99
N SER A 36 -29.88 -15.80 -28.58
CA SER A 36 -28.58 -15.77 -27.98
C SER A 36 -28.36 -14.46 -27.21
N ALA A 37 -28.07 -14.57 -25.91
CA ALA A 37 -27.34 -13.55 -25.19
C ALA A 37 -26.33 -14.29 -24.32
N ALA A 38 -25.06 -14.21 -24.68
CA ALA A 38 -23.96 -14.74 -23.91
C ALA A 38 -23.80 -13.91 -22.65
N GLU A 39 -24.37 -14.34 -21.55
CA GLU A 39 -23.96 -13.92 -20.22
C GLU A 39 -22.68 -14.68 -19.86
N SER A 40 -21.58 -13.93 -19.86
CA SER A 40 -20.34 -14.38 -19.23
C SER A 40 -20.57 -14.42 -17.71
N THR A 41 -21.05 -15.56 -17.24
CA THR A 41 -20.95 -15.88 -15.81
C THR A 41 -19.48 -16.13 -15.51
N SER A 42 -18.83 -15.11 -14.99
CA SER A 42 -17.57 -15.26 -14.27
C SER A 42 -17.85 -16.11 -13.04
N SER A 43 -17.73 -17.43 -13.23
CA SER A 43 -17.64 -18.37 -12.13
C SER A 43 -16.34 -18.09 -11.39
N SER A 44 -16.40 -17.30 -10.33
CA SER A 44 -15.39 -17.32 -9.30
C SER A 44 -15.46 -18.68 -8.63
N ALA A 45 -14.71 -19.63 -9.18
CA ALA A 45 -14.39 -20.85 -8.48
C ALA A 45 -13.56 -20.41 -7.26
N ALA A 46 -14.18 -20.33 -6.10
CA ALA A 46 -13.47 -20.40 -4.85
C ALA A 46 -12.71 -21.74 -4.89
N ALA A 47 -11.39 -21.66 -5.12
CA ALA A 47 -10.53 -22.80 -4.89
C ALA A 47 -10.68 -23.11 -3.39
N GLU A 48 -11.33 -24.19 -3.05
CA GLU A 48 -11.18 -24.83 -1.74
C GLU A 48 -9.71 -25.24 -1.62
N THR A 49 -8.91 -24.31 -1.09
CA THR A 49 -7.53 -24.61 -0.68
C THR A 49 -7.64 -25.58 0.49
N ALA A 50 -7.18 -26.81 0.26
CA ALA A 50 -6.97 -27.76 1.34
C ALA A 50 -6.08 -27.07 2.39
N ALA A 51 -6.64 -26.75 3.55
CA ALA A 51 -5.95 -26.03 4.60
C ALA A 51 -4.78 -26.88 5.13
N GLY A 52 -3.59 -26.28 5.16
CA GLY A 52 -2.52 -26.72 6.04
C GLY A 52 -1.76 -27.97 5.67
N THR A 53 -1.07 -28.00 4.53
CA THR A 53 -0.11 -29.08 4.23
C THR A 53 1.35 -28.64 4.38
N LEU A 54 1.61 -27.33 4.47
CA LEU A 54 2.95 -26.79 4.57
C LEU A 54 3.39 -26.63 6.03
N SER A 55 4.68 -26.74 6.25
CA SER A 55 5.28 -26.47 7.55
C SER A 55 6.67 -25.88 7.34
N GLY A 56 7.07 -24.99 8.24
CA GLY A 56 8.38 -24.34 8.19
C GLY A 56 8.36 -22.92 8.70
N ASN A 57 9.43 -22.18 8.38
CA ASN A 57 9.58 -20.79 8.73
C ASN A 57 9.86 -19.96 7.48
N VAL A 58 9.23 -18.81 7.36
CA VAL A 58 9.46 -17.81 6.30
C VAL A 58 10.03 -16.56 6.96
N ALA A 59 11.29 -16.24 6.66
CA ALA A 59 11.95 -15.04 7.16
C ALA A 59 11.65 -13.87 6.23
N THR A 60 10.98 -12.83 6.76
CA THR A 60 10.71 -11.60 6.02
C THR A 60 11.28 -10.40 6.73
N GLY A 61 11.62 -9.36 5.99
CA GLY A 61 12.14 -8.13 6.58
C GLY A 61 12.20 -7.00 5.57
N GLY A 62 12.41 -5.79 6.07
CA GLY A 62 12.56 -4.61 5.24
C GLY A 62 11.62 -3.47 5.61
N SER A 63 10.87 -2.95 4.64
CA SER A 63 10.06 -1.74 4.76
C SER A 63 9.28 -1.61 6.06
N THR A 64 9.59 -0.60 6.86
CA THR A 64 8.88 -0.27 8.11
C THR A 64 7.43 0.20 7.84
N SER A 65 7.18 0.80 6.69
CA SER A 65 5.84 1.26 6.29
C SER A 65 4.85 0.10 6.07
N MET A 66 5.36 -1.09 5.77
CA MET A 66 4.53 -2.28 5.53
C MET A 66 4.13 -3.04 6.81
N LYS A 67 4.58 -2.60 7.99
CA LYS A 67 4.36 -3.31 9.26
C LYS A 67 2.92 -3.80 9.46
N ASN A 68 1.95 -2.91 9.30
CA ASN A 68 0.54 -3.26 9.55
C ASN A 68 -0.03 -4.20 8.47
N VAL A 69 0.40 -4.02 7.21
CA VAL A 69 -0.01 -4.89 6.10
C VAL A 69 0.55 -6.29 6.30
N ILE A 70 1.82 -6.41 6.66
CA ILE A 70 2.46 -7.71 6.89
C ILE A 70 1.87 -8.41 8.10
N ALA A 71 1.54 -7.69 9.18
CA ALA A 71 0.87 -8.28 10.33
C ALA A 71 -0.47 -8.92 9.93
N ALA A 72 -1.31 -8.20 9.18
CA ALA A 72 -2.59 -8.71 8.70
C ALA A 72 -2.44 -9.89 7.72
N LEU A 73 -1.44 -9.84 6.81
CA LEU A 73 -1.17 -10.94 5.90
C LEU A 73 -0.65 -12.18 6.61
N THR A 74 0.19 -12.01 7.63
CA THR A 74 0.69 -13.13 8.46
C THR A 74 -0.44 -13.79 9.23
N GLU A 75 -1.34 -12.99 9.81
CA GLU A 75 -2.52 -13.51 10.52
C GLU A 75 -3.42 -14.33 9.58
N GLY A 76 -3.79 -13.76 8.42
CA GLY A 76 -4.61 -14.46 7.44
C GLY A 76 -3.90 -15.69 6.83
N PHE A 77 -2.58 -15.65 6.68
CA PHE A 77 -1.82 -16.79 6.18
C PHE A 77 -1.78 -17.95 7.20
N ALA A 78 -1.70 -17.65 8.48
CA ALA A 78 -1.72 -18.65 9.55
C ALA A 78 -3.07 -19.40 9.63
N GLU A 79 -4.17 -18.80 9.17
CA GLU A 79 -5.47 -19.49 9.06
C GLU A 79 -5.45 -20.55 7.93
N VAL A 80 -4.72 -20.28 6.85
CA VAL A 80 -4.63 -21.17 5.67
C VAL A 80 -3.54 -22.23 5.85
N GLU A 81 -2.38 -21.84 6.37
CA GLU A 81 -1.20 -22.70 6.57
C GLU A 81 -0.70 -22.63 8.02
N PRO A 82 -1.42 -23.23 8.98
CA PRO A 82 -1.10 -23.14 10.41
C PRO A 82 0.24 -23.78 10.81
N GLY A 83 0.84 -24.59 9.93
CA GLY A 83 2.16 -25.18 10.14
C GLY A 83 3.32 -24.26 9.75
N VAL A 84 3.05 -23.08 9.16
CA VAL A 84 4.08 -22.13 8.74
C VAL A 84 4.16 -20.95 9.68
N THR A 85 5.37 -20.63 10.15
CA THR A 85 5.64 -19.44 10.93
C THR A 85 6.26 -18.36 10.03
N VAL A 86 5.71 -17.16 10.05
CA VAL A 86 6.27 -16.01 9.34
C VAL A 86 6.88 -15.04 10.33
N SER A 87 8.17 -14.74 10.18
CA SER A 87 8.85 -13.68 10.94
C SER A 87 8.98 -12.40 10.12
N TYR A 88 8.92 -11.24 10.78
CA TYR A 88 9.09 -9.95 10.13
C TYR A 88 10.00 -9.04 10.95
N ASP A 89 11.05 -8.52 10.29
CA ASP A 89 11.99 -7.55 10.86
C ASP A 89 11.91 -6.19 10.12
N PRO A 90 11.43 -5.11 10.77
CA PRO A 90 11.27 -3.79 10.17
C PRO A 90 12.59 -3.00 10.09
N THR A 91 13.50 -3.36 9.20
CA THR A 91 14.84 -2.79 9.06
C THR A 91 15.00 -1.75 7.95
N GLY A 92 13.90 -1.40 7.25
CA GLY A 92 13.90 -0.50 6.09
C GLY A 92 14.00 -1.25 4.76
N SER A 93 13.48 -0.61 3.69
CA SER A 93 13.40 -1.23 2.35
C SER A 93 14.76 -1.64 1.79
N GLY A 94 15.79 -0.83 1.99
CA GLY A 94 17.15 -1.15 1.54
C GLY A 94 17.67 -2.43 2.17
N ALA A 95 17.54 -2.60 3.49
CA ALA A 95 17.96 -3.82 4.20
C ALA A 95 17.14 -5.03 3.75
N GLY A 96 15.82 -4.87 3.50
CA GLY A 96 14.98 -5.94 2.97
C GLY A 96 15.42 -6.43 1.60
N ILE A 97 15.75 -5.50 0.70
CA ILE A 97 16.25 -5.82 -0.65
C ILE A 97 17.61 -6.52 -0.57
N THR A 98 18.53 -6.01 0.25
CA THR A 98 19.84 -6.64 0.47
C THR A 98 19.67 -8.04 1.04
N GLY A 99 18.85 -8.21 2.09
CA GLY A 99 18.61 -9.51 2.70
C GLY A 99 18.02 -10.55 1.74
N ALA A 100 17.12 -10.14 0.84
CA ALA A 100 16.60 -11.01 -0.20
C ALA A 100 17.66 -11.35 -1.26
N THR A 101 18.54 -10.39 -1.62
CA THR A 101 19.66 -10.61 -2.54
C THR A 101 20.66 -11.63 -1.98
N ASP A 102 21.00 -11.47 -0.71
CA ASP A 102 21.97 -12.31 0.00
C ASP A 102 21.35 -13.62 0.51
N LYS A 103 20.05 -13.82 0.30
CA LYS A 103 19.29 -14.99 0.74
C LYS A 103 19.31 -15.19 2.28
N THR A 104 19.47 -14.12 3.03
CA THR A 104 19.27 -14.09 4.49
C THR A 104 17.81 -13.89 4.87
N LEU A 105 17.01 -13.38 3.92
CA LEU A 105 15.55 -13.32 3.98
C LEU A 105 14.97 -14.10 2.80
N ASP A 106 13.87 -14.80 3.06
CA ASP A 106 13.09 -15.48 2.01
C ASP A 106 12.29 -14.45 1.19
N ILE A 107 11.79 -13.40 1.86
CA ILE A 107 11.04 -12.32 1.23
C ILE A 107 11.53 -10.97 1.76
N GLY A 108 12.06 -10.15 0.86
CA GLY A 108 12.37 -8.75 1.12
C GLY A 108 11.15 -7.86 0.91
N LEU A 109 10.90 -6.94 1.84
CA LEU A 109 9.77 -6.01 1.81
C LEU A 109 10.25 -4.61 1.43
N SER A 110 9.60 -4.00 0.44
CA SER A 110 9.97 -2.68 -0.07
C SER A 110 8.75 -1.80 -0.29
N SER A 111 8.84 -0.52 0.11
CA SER A 111 7.87 0.54 -0.20
C SER A 111 8.27 1.38 -1.42
N ARG A 112 9.16 0.89 -2.25
CA ARG A 112 9.51 1.44 -3.56
C ARG A 112 9.67 0.34 -4.59
N ALA A 113 9.67 0.70 -5.87
CA ALA A 113 10.03 -0.22 -6.94
C ALA A 113 11.51 -0.66 -6.81
N LEU A 114 11.81 -1.85 -7.32
CA LEU A 114 13.19 -2.31 -7.47
C LEU A 114 13.90 -1.47 -8.54
N LYS A 115 15.16 -1.16 -8.28
CA LYS A 115 16.06 -0.54 -9.26
C LYS A 115 16.49 -1.56 -10.30
N GLU A 116 17.03 -1.08 -11.42
CA GLU A 116 17.49 -1.96 -12.50
C GLU A 116 18.61 -2.92 -12.04
N GLU A 117 19.56 -2.44 -11.24
CA GLU A 117 20.61 -3.26 -10.65
C GLU A 117 20.07 -4.35 -9.72
N GLU A 118 19.00 -4.07 -8.97
CA GLU A 118 18.37 -5.02 -8.04
C GLU A 118 17.61 -6.11 -8.81
N THR A 119 16.90 -5.76 -9.87
CA THR A 119 16.26 -6.74 -10.76
C THR A 119 17.29 -7.57 -11.54
N SER A 120 18.39 -6.96 -11.95
CA SER A 120 19.50 -7.65 -12.64
C SER A 120 20.22 -8.65 -11.74
N SER A 121 20.18 -8.46 -10.41
CA SER A 121 20.70 -9.43 -9.43
C SER A 121 19.81 -10.67 -9.24
N GLY A 122 18.69 -10.76 -9.96
CA GLY A 122 17.77 -11.89 -9.95
C GLY A 122 16.56 -11.71 -9.01
N LEU A 123 16.40 -10.56 -8.39
CA LEU A 123 15.22 -10.26 -7.59
C LEU A 123 13.98 -10.09 -8.46
N LYS A 124 12.86 -10.61 -8.00
CA LYS A 124 11.55 -10.43 -8.61
C LYS A 124 10.65 -9.61 -7.69
N GLY A 125 10.22 -8.44 -8.13
CA GLY A 125 9.23 -7.63 -7.42
C GLY A 125 7.80 -8.10 -7.69
N THR A 126 7.02 -8.26 -6.63
CA THR A 126 5.56 -8.47 -6.71
C THR A 126 4.87 -7.31 -6.01
N THR A 127 4.13 -6.51 -6.77
CA THR A 127 3.36 -5.39 -6.21
C THR A 127 2.12 -5.92 -5.52
N ILE A 128 1.99 -5.64 -4.22
CA ILE A 128 0.84 -6.06 -3.41
C ILE A 128 -0.16 -4.93 -3.17
N ALA A 129 0.27 -3.67 -3.22
CA ALA A 129 -0.57 -2.49 -3.09
C ALA A 129 0.09 -1.27 -3.74
N LEU A 130 -0.70 -0.25 -4.03
CA LEU A 130 -0.22 1.08 -4.37
C LEU A 130 -0.30 1.97 -3.14
N ASP A 131 0.74 2.75 -2.91
CA ASP A 131 0.84 3.67 -1.78
C ASP A 131 1.07 5.11 -2.28
N GLY A 132 0.80 6.09 -1.42
CA GLY A 132 1.03 7.51 -1.68
C GLY A 132 1.92 8.12 -0.61
N ILE A 133 2.89 8.94 -1.03
CA ILE A 133 3.76 9.68 -0.13
C ILE A 133 3.15 11.06 0.08
N ALA A 134 2.86 11.42 1.34
CA ALA A 134 2.35 12.73 1.72
C ALA A 134 3.43 13.52 2.47
N VAL A 135 3.61 14.77 2.05
CA VAL A 135 4.35 15.76 2.85
C VAL A 135 3.37 16.36 3.86
N ILE A 136 3.73 16.34 5.11
CA ILE A 136 2.92 16.89 6.19
C ILE A 136 3.58 18.17 6.75
N VAL A 137 2.75 19.11 7.15
CA VAL A 137 3.16 20.36 7.81
C VAL A 137 2.41 20.50 9.12
N ASN A 138 2.87 21.41 9.98
CA ASN A 138 2.17 21.73 11.22
C ASN A 138 0.73 22.17 10.93
N ALA A 139 -0.20 21.83 11.82
CA ALA A 139 -1.62 22.16 11.68
C ALA A 139 -1.89 23.68 11.64
N ASP A 140 -0.99 24.48 12.25
CA ASP A 140 -1.07 25.94 12.26
C ASP A 140 -0.39 26.59 11.04
N SER A 141 0.16 25.80 10.12
CA SER A 141 0.75 26.29 8.88
C SER A 141 -0.30 26.96 8.00
N GLN A 142 0.03 28.12 7.46
CA GLN A 142 -0.81 28.85 6.50
C GLN A 142 -0.55 28.42 5.05
N VAL A 143 0.39 27.51 4.83
CA VAL A 143 0.65 26.93 3.49
C VAL A 143 -0.53 26.10 3.07
N ALA A 144 -1.20 26.49 1.98
CA ALA A 144 -2.39 25.80 1.49
C ALA A 144 -2.07 24.74 0.46
N ASP A 145 -1.07 24.98 -0.39
CA ASP A 145 -0.66 24.11 -1.49
C ASP A 145 0.79 24.40 -1.89
N LEU A 146 1.51 23.37 -2.33
CA LEU A 146 2.87 23.47 -2.82
C LEU A 146 3.02 22.64 -4.10
N THR A 147 3.74 23.18 -5.07
CA THR A 147 4.16 22.42 -6.24
C THR A 147 5.31 21.49 -5.87
N VAL A 148 5.50 20.44 -6.68
CA VAL A 148 6.64 19.51 -6.51
C VAL A 148 7.98 20.26 -6.57
N ASP A 149 8.10 21.28 -7.43
CA ASP A 149 9.31 22.12 -7.52
C ASP A 149 9.55 22.93 -6.25
N GLN A 150 8.50 23.47 -5.63
CA GLN A 150 8.62 24.18 -4.35
C GLN A 150 9.03 23.21 -3.23
N ILE A 151 8.46 22.01 -3.20
CA ILE A 151 8.85 20.96 -2.24
C ILE A 151 10.33 20.60 -2.44
N ALA A 152 10.77 20.41 -3.69
CA ALA A 152 12.17 20.13 -3.99
C ALA A 152 13.09 21.25 -3.48
N LYS A 153 12.76 22.51 -3.74
CA LYS A 153 13.54 23.67 -3.29
C LYS A 153 13.58 23.80 -1.77
N ILE A 154 12.49 23.48 -1.09
CA ILE A 154 12.46 23.40 0.37
C ILE A 154 13.48 22.34 0.82
N PHE A 155 13.37 21.10 0.37
CA PHE A 155 14.22 20.01 0.84
C PHE A 155 15.68 20.08 0.35
N THR A 156 16.01 20.91 -0.62
CA THR A 156 17.40 21.24 -1.00
C THR A 156 17.94 22.46 -0.23
N GLY A 157 17.10 23.13 0.55
CA GLY A 157 17.45 24.31 1.34
C GLY A 157 17.65 25.56 0.48
N GLU A 158 17.03 25.62 -0.70
CA GLU A 158 16.91 26.83 -1.50
C GLU A 158 15.82 27.75 -0.94
N ILE A 159 14.74 27.20 -0.38
CA ILE A 159 13.69 27.86 0.36
C ILE A 159 13.86 27.49 1.84
N THR A 160 14.11 28.47 2.68
CA THR A 160 14.40 28.26 4.11
C THR A 160 13.40 28.95 5.03
N ASN A 161 12.48 29.75 4.48
CA ASN A 161 11.44 30.41 5.22
C ASN A 161 10.07 30.16 4.59
N TRP A 162 9.09 29.80 5.38
CA TRP A 162 7.73 29.52 4.91
C TRP A 162 7.05 30.69 4.21
N SER A 163 7.45 31.94 4.53
CA SER A 163 6.93 33.13 3.85
C SER A 163 7.23 33.17 2.35
N GLU A 164 8.28 32.49 1.90
CA GLU A 164 8.66 32.41 0.48
C GLU A 164 7.65 31.58 -0.36
N VAL A 165 6.84 30.78 0.32
CA VAL A 165 5.81 29.92 -0.30
C VAL A 165 4.40 30.23 0.20
N GLY A 166 4.19 31.45 0.75
CA GLY A 166 2.88 31.91 1.19
C GLY A 166 2.47 31.44 2.57
N GLY A 167 3.39 30.93 3.35
CA GLY A 167 3.20 30.60 4.76
C GLY A 167 3.57 31.73 5.72
N ASN A 168 3.65 31.41 6.99
CA ASN A 168 4.05 32.35 8.06
C ASN A 168 5.53 32.72 7.90
N ASP A 169 5.92 33.91 8.44
CA ASP A 169 7.33 34.24 8.57
C ASP A 169 7.97 33.38 9.68
N ALA A 170 8.46 32.22 9.28
CA ALA A 170 9.08 31.24 10.15
C ALA A 170 10.06 30.39 9.35
N GLU A 171 11.14 29.99 10.00
CA GLU A 171 12.16 29.09 9.42
C GLU A 171 11.58 27.70 9.15
N VAL A 172 12.00 27.10 8.05
CA VAL A 172 11.67 25.72 7.72
C VAL A 172 12.60 24.78 8.49
N VAL A 173 12.01 23.81 9.19
CA VAL A 173 12.74 22.70 9.82
C VAL A 173 12.51 21.44 8.96
N PHE A 174 13.58 20.86 8.46
CA PHE A 174 13.55 19.73 7.54
C PHE A 174 13.54 18.42 8.32
N MET A 175 12.41 17.74 8.30
CA MET A 175 12.26 16.42 8.91
C MET A 175 12.00 15.37 7.84
N GLY A 176 12.73 14.28 7.91
CA GLY A 176 12.61 13.20 6.93
C GLY A 176 12.60 11.82 7.58
N ARG A 177 12.63 10.82 6.73
CA ARG A 177 12.76 9.43 7.15
C ARG A 177 14.24 9.05 7.21
N GLU A 178 14.50 8.02 7.96
CA GLU A 178 15.80 7.40 8.18
C GLU A 178 16.46 6.93 6.87
N ALA A 179 17.77 6.82 6.87
CA ALA A 179 18.52 6.25 5.76
C ALA A 179 18.07 4.80 5.47
N GLY A 180 17.91 4.45 4.19
CA GLY A 180 17.41 3.14 3.76
C GLY A 180 15.89 3.01 3.79
N SER A 181 15.15 4.07 4.13
CA SER A 181 13.70 4.12 4.01
C SER A 181 13.28 4.16 2.55
N GLY A 182 12.45 3.19 2.13
CA GLY A 182 11.89 3.19 0.78
C GLY A 182 10.93 4.36 0.53
N THR A 183 10.29 4.89 1.56
CA THR A 183 9.46 6.11 1.49
C THR A 183 10.33 7.34 1.20
N ARG A 184 11.51 7.45 1.86
CA ARG A 184 12.50 8.50 1.56
C ARG A 184 13.02 8.38 0.13
N ASP A 185 13.45 7.18 -0.28
CA ASP A 185 13.91 6.92 -1.65
C ASP A 185 12.85 7.30 -2.70
N GLY A 186 11.58 6.96 -2.43
CA GLY A 186 10.46 7.32 -3.29
C GLY A 186 10.22 8.82 -3.36
N PHE A 187 10.24 9.51 -2.22
CA PHE A 187 10.13 10.96 -2.14
C PHE A 187 11.24 11.66 -2.92
N GLU A 188 12.49 11.30 -2.66
CA GLU A 188 13.66 11.89 -3.33
C GLU A 188 13.65 11.62 -4.86
N SER A 189 13.13 10.47 -5.28
CA SER A 189 12.96 10.14 -6.70
C SER A 189 11.89 11.00 -7.38
N ILE A 190 10.74 11.22 -6.70
CA ILE A 190 9.62 12.02 -7.24
C ILE A 190 9.98 13.50 -7.30
N THR A 191 10.67 14.01 -6.29
CA THR A 191 11.08 15.41 -6.19
C THR A 191 12.39 15.73 -6.92
N GLY A 192 13.14 14.69 -7.35
CA GLY A 192 14.45 14.87 -7.98
C GLY A 192 15.54 15.34 -7.01
N THR A 193 15.35 15.15 -5.70
CA THR A 193 16.26 15.63 -4.64
C THR A 193 17.24 14.56 -4.15
N LYS A 194 17.36 13.45 -4.87
CA LYS A 194 18.29 12.38 -4.52
C LYS A 194 19.71 12.95 -4.32
N ASP A 195 20.35 12.54 -3.21
CA ASP A 195 21.69 12.95 -2.79
C ASP A 195 21.86 14.46 -2.49
N SER A 196 20.78 15.26 -2.58
CA SER A 196 20.78 16.70 -2.29
C SER A 196 19.80 17.11 -1.20
N CYS A 197 18.98 16.17 -0.73
CA CYS A 197 18.01 16.39 0.33
C CYS A 197 18.73 16.76 1.64
N LYS A 198 18.36 17.89 2.23
CA LYS A 198 18.84 18.33 3.54
C LYS A 198 17.80 17.92 4.58
N LEU A 199 18.27 17.36 5.67
CA LEU A 199 17.43 17.01 6.81
C LEU A 199 18.09 17.52 8.09
N ASP A 200 17.30 18.17 8.92
CA ASP A 200 17.74 18.58 10.28
C ASP A 200 17.53 17.44 11.26
N GLN A 201 16.53 16.59 10.99
CA GLN A 201 16.18 15.42 11.81
C GLN A 201 15.70 14.24 10.92
N GLU A 202 16.01 13.03 11.38
CA GLU A 202 15.57 11.76 10.81
C GLU A 202 14.73 10.93 11.80
#